data_baf704244ebbb3cea6716f029a7b4861
#
_entry.id   baf704244ebbb3cea6716f029a7b4861
#
_cell.length_a   1.000
_cell.length_b   1.000
_cell.length_c   1.000
_cell.angle_alpha   90.00
_cell.angle_beta   90.00
_cell.angle_gamma   90.00
#
_symmetry.space_group_name_H-M   'P 1'
#
loop_
_entity.id
_entity.type
_entity.pdbx_description
1 polymer ?
#
loop_
_entity_poly.entity_id
_entity_poly.type
_entity_poly.pdbx_seq_one_letter_code
_entity_poly.pdbx_strand_id
1 'polypeptide(L)'
;MAWSVAFHDAFEVEFDALPEVVRLEMLAHAKLLEAFGPTLGRPRVDTLNGSRHANMKELRFDADGGVWRVAFAFDPERKAILLTAGDKSGVKQDRFYRTLIKRADERFDEHLAGLGRGVGGTPKNRQKKMERR
;
A
#
# COMPACT_ATOMS: atom_id res chain seq x y z
N MET A 1 2.81 20.26 3.49
CA MET A 1 2.24 19.76 2.32
C MET A 1 1.75 18.38 2.49
N ALA A 2 0.55 18.15 2.12
CA ALA A 2 -0.03 16.85 2.25
C ALA A 2 0.51 15.90 1.17
N TRP A 3 0.49 14.63 1.46
CA TRP A 3 0.80 13.60 0.50
C TRP A 3 -0.50 13.01 0.00
N SER A 4 -0.48 12.44 -1.19
CA SER A 4 -1.64 11.73 -1.71
C SER A 4 -1.48 10.25 -1.45
N VAL A 5 -2.60 9.55 -1.39
CA VAL A 5 -2.60 8.10 -1.27
C VAL A 5 -3.46 7.54 -2.39
N ALA A 6 -2.97 6.52 -3.05
CA ALA A 6 -3.71 5.89 -4.14
C ALA A 6 -3.56 4.38 -4.04
N PHE A 7 -4.46 3.65 -4.68
CA PHE A 7 -4.42 2.19 -4.72
C PHE A 7 -3.88 1.76 -6.07
N HIS A 8 -3.00 0.75 -6.06
CA HIS A 8 -2.70 0.05 -7.30
C HIS A 8 -4.00 -0.58 -7.81
N ASP A 9 -4.19 -0.62 -9.11
CA ASP A 9 -5.45 -1.10 -9.70
C ASP A 9 -5.84 -2.48 -9.20
N ALA A 10 -4.90 -3.40 -9.19
CA ALA A 10 -5.22 -4.75 -8.73
C ALA A 10 -5.55 -4.78 -7.25
N PHE A 11 -4.88 -3.96 -6.47
CA PHE A 11 -5.15 -3.92 -5.04
C PHE A 11 -6.51 -3.31 -4.74
N GLU A 12 -6.97 -2.38 -5.54
CA GLU A 12 -8.27 -1.79 -5.31
C GLU A 12 -9.37 -2.86 -5.37
N VAL A 13 -9.27 -3.77 -6.32
CA VAL A 13 -10.23 -4.86 -6.44
C VAL A 13 -10.18 -5.75 -5.20
N GLU A 14 -8.97 -6.05 -4.74
CA GLU A 14 -8.79 -6.88 -3.56
C GLU A 14 -9.33 -6.19 -2.31
N PHE A 15 -9.07 -4.89 -2.22
CA PHE A 15 -9.53 -4.09 -1.09
C PHE A 15 -11.06 -4.13 -0.97
N ASP A 16 -11.74 -3.99 -2.09
CA ASP A 16 -13.20 -3.98 -2.08
C ASP A 16 -13.79 -5.29 -1.55
N ALA A 17 -13.04 -6.37 -1.65
CA ALA A 17 -13.49 -7.67 -1.17
C ALA A 17 -13.14 -7.94 0.30
N LEU A 18 -12.41 -7.07 0.94
CA LEU A 18 -12.03 -7.27 2.34
C LEU A 18 -13.21 -6.98 3.27
N PRO A 19 -13.20 -7.56 4.48
CA PRO A 19 -14.23 -7.25 5.47
C PRO A 19 -14.27 -5.76 5.77
N GLU A 20 -15.44 -5.25 6.06
CA GLU A 20 -15.60 -3.81 6.28
C GLU A 20 -14.70 -3.27 7.37
N VAL A 21 -14.57 -4.01 8.48
CA VAL A 21 -13.72 -3.56 9.58
C VAL A 21 -12.27 -3.37 9.13
N VAL A 22 -11.79 -4.27 8.28
CA VAL A 22 -10.42 -4.16 7.77
C VAL A 22 -10.29 -2.97 6.85
N ARG A 23 -11.28 -2.76 5.97
CA ARG A 23 -11.26 -1.62 5.07
C ARG A 23 -11.25 -0.29 5.81
N LEU A 24 -12.07 -0.18 6.85
CA LEU A 24 -12.13 1.05 7.63
C LEU A 24 -10.82 1.34 8.35
N GLU A 25 -10.18 0.30 8.91
CA GLU A 25 -8.89 0.49 9.56
C GLU A 25 -7.83 0.91 8.55
N MET A 26 -7.85 0.30 7.38
CA MET A 26 -6.89 0.63 6.35
C MET A 26 -7.04 2.08 5.90
N LEU A 27 -8.29 2.53 5.72
CA LEU A 27 -8.53 3.90 5.30
C LEU A 27 -8.12 4.90 6.39
N ALA A 28 -8.28 4.54 7.65
CA ALA A 28 -7.83 5.39 8.73
C ALA A 28 -6.30 5.57 8.68
N HIS A 29 -5.58 4.49 8.38
CA HIS A 29 -4.13 4.56 8.25
C HIS A 29 -3.73 5.32 6.98
N ALA A 30 -4.51 5.20 5.91
CA ALA A 30 -4.25 5.98 4.70
C ALA A 30 -4.33 7.48 4.98
N LYS A 31 -5.27 7.88 5.83
CA LYS A 31 -5.37 9.30 6.21
C LYS A 31 -4.15 9.75 6.98
N LEU A 32 -3.58 8.90 7.81
CA LEU A 32 -2.34 9.24 8.51
C LEU A 32 -1.18 9.41 7.53
N LEU A 33 -1.13 8.57 6.49
CA LEU A 33 -0.12 8.74 5.46
C LEU A 33 -0.28 10.06 4.71
N GLU A 34 -1.51 10.48 4.46
CA GLU A 34 -1.75 11.77 3.82
C GLU A 34 -1.23 12.91 4.68
N ALA A 35 -1.41 12.81 5.98
CA ALA A 35 -1.02 13.88 6.88
C ALA A 35 0.47 13.92 7.15
N PHE A 36 1.08 12.76 7.33
CA PHE A 36 2.46 12.69 7.81
C PHE A 36 3.47 12.23 6.75
N GLY A 37 3.00 11.58 5.70
CA GLY A 37 3.90 11.11 4.66
C GLY A 37 5.00 10.21 5.18
N PRO A 38 6.22 10.35 4.66
CA PRO A 38 7.32 9.47 5.05
C PRO A 38 7.73 9.58 6.50
N THR A 39 7.28 10.59 7.23
CA THR A 39 7.63 10.69 8.64
C THR A 39 6.80 9.79 9.53
N LEU A 40 5.72 9.21 9.00
CA LEU A 40 4.93 8.28 9.76
C LEU A 40 5.76 7.00 9.98
N GLY A 41 6.00 6.65 11.23
CA GLY A 41 6.85 5.52 11.56
C GLY A 41 6.18 4.58 12.54
N ARG A 42 7.00 3.82 13.24
CA ARG A 42 6.50 2.84 14.20
C ARG A 42 5.60 3.47 15.22
N PRO A 43 4.63 2.74 15.69
CA PRO A 43 4.36 1.33 15.38
C PRO A 43 3.52 1.12 14.13
N ARG A 44 3.03 2.16 13.50
CA ARG A 44 2.08 2.04 12.40
C ARG A 44 2.72 1.76 11.06
N VAL A 45 3.96 2.16 10.88
CA VAL A 45 4.69 1.98 9.64
C VAL A 45 6.10 1.49 9.96
N ASP A 46 6.58 0.54 9.16
CA ASP A 46 7.95 0.08 9.28
C ASP A 46 8.48 -0.19 7.88
N THR A 47 9.79 -0.31 7.75
CA THR A 47 10.43 -0.64 6.49
C THR A 47 10.17 -2.11 6.18
N LEU A 48 9.90 -2.39 4.93
CA LEU A 48 9.67 -3.77 4.49
C LEU A 48 10.98 -4.29 3.90
N ASN A 49 11.77 -4.94 4.74
CA ASN A 49 13.07 -5.43 4.35
C ASN A 49 12.93 -6.59 3.37
N GLY A 50 13.82 -6.67 2.41
CA GLY A 50 13.78 -7.74 1.43
C GLY A 50 13.17 -7.33 0.10
N SER A 51 12.57 -6.15 0.03
CA SER A 51 12.09 -5.63 -1.24
C SER A 51 13.28 -5.15 -2.07
N ARG A 52 13.15 -5.22 -3.39
CA ARG A 52 14.18 -4.61 -4.22
C ARG A 52 14.02 -3.09 -4.32
N HIS A 53 12.96 -2.54 -3.72
CA HIS A 53 12.78 -1.10 -3.63
C HIS A 53 13.11 -0.67 -2.21
N ALA A 54 14.13 0.17 -2.06
CA ALA A 54 14.60 0.56 -0.74
C ALA A 54 13.54 1.30 0.07
N ASN A 55 12.60 1.92 -0.60
CA ASN A 55 11.56 2.69 0.07
C ASN A 55 10.26 1.90 0.27
N MET A 56 10.28 0.59 0.08
CA MET A 56 9.09 -0.19 0.34
C MET A 56 8.84 -0.28 1.83
N LYS A 57 7.59 -0.03 2.23
CA LYS A 57 7.20 0.01 3.63
C LYS A 57 5.94 -0.81 3.86
N GLU A 58 5.60 -0.99 5.11
CA GLU A 58 4.35 -1.67 5.46
C GLU A 58 3.59 -0.86 6.49
N LEU A 59 2.27 -0.78 6.29
CA LEU A 59 1.35 -0.34 7.33
C LEU A 59 1.04 -1.53 8.22
N ARG A 60 0.88 -1.30 9.49
CA ARG A 60 0.70 -2.35 10.49
C ARG A 60 -0.50 -2.04 11.36
N PHE A 61 -1.46 -2.94 11.39
CA PHE A 61 -2.61 -2.79 12.28
C PHE A 61 -3.28 -4.13 12.51
N ASP A 62 -4.10 -4.18 13.56
CA ASP A 62 -4.91 -5.36 13.84
C ASP A 62 -6.35 -5.01 13.51
N ALA A 63 -7.07 -5.95 12.97
CA ALA A 63 -8.49 -5.75 12.68
C ALA A 63 -9.16 -7.09 12.49
N ASP A 64 -10.40 -7.19 12.95
CA ASP A 64 -11.23 -8.36 12.71
C ASP A 64 -10.53 -9.65 13.12
N GLY A 65 -9.83 -9.60 14.25
CA GLY A 65 -9.12 -10.77 14.76
C GLY A 65 -7.83 -11.10 14.03
N GLY A 66 -7.45 -10.33 13.05
CA GLY A 66 -6.25 -10.60 12.25
C GLY A 66 -5.16 -9.60 12.50
N VAL A 67 -3.98 -9.93 11.98
CA VAL A 67 -2.78 -9.11 12.10
C VAL A 67 -2.42 -8.67 10.69
N TRP A 68 -2.78 -7.45 10.35
CA TRP A 68 -2.73 -6.99 8.96
C TRP A 68 -1.48 -6.22 8.62
N ARG A 69 -1.00 -6.44 7.42
CA ARG A 69 0.13 -5.70 6.86
C ARG A 69 -0.23 -5.25 5.46
N VAL A 70 0.03 -3.98 5.15
CA VAL A 70 -0.25 -3.42 3.83
C VAL A 70 1.05 -2.90 3.27
N ALA A 71 1.53 -3.48 2.18
CA ALA A 71 2.76 -3.00 1.55
C ALA A 71 2.45 -1.77 0.72
N PHE A 72 3.30 -0.77 0.84
CA PHE A 72 3.14 0.46 0.08
C PHE A 72 4.51 1.11 -0.15
N ALA A 73 4.58 2.04 -1.08
CA ALA A 73 5.80 2.81 -1.29
C ALA A 73 5.42 4.20 -1.79
N PHE A 74 6.27 5.17 -1.48
CA PHE A 74 6.07 6.54 -1.98
C PHE A 74 6.71 6.63 -3.36
N ASP A 75 5.97 7.16 -4.32
CA ASP A 75 6.48 7.30 -5.67
C ASP A 75 7.09 8.68 -5.89
N PRO A 76 7.73 8.91 -7.04
CA PRO A 76 8.36 10.21 -7.30
C PRO A 76 7.40 11.39 -7.37
N GLU A 77 6.12 11.11 -7.50
CA GLU A 77 5.12 12.18 -7.56
C GLU A 77 4.46 12.45 -6.22
N ARG A 78 5.09 12.01 -5.14
CA ARG A 78 4.65 12.26 -3.76
C ARG A 78 3.31 11.56 -3.47
N LYS A 79 3.14 10.37 -4.00
CA LYS A 79 1.97 9.56 -3.70
C LYS A 79 2.40 8.29 -2.99
N ALA A 80 1.67 7.92 -1.95
CA ALA A 80 1.85 6.62 -1.33
C ALA A 80 0.94 5.65 -2.07
N ILE A 81 1.54 4.66 -2.70
CA ILE A 81 0.80 3.70 -3.51
C ILE A 81 0.61 2.45 -2.68
N LEU A 82 -0.65 2.15 -2.34
CA LEU A 82 -0.97 0.93 -1.59
C LEU A 82 -1.00 -0.23 -2.58
N LEU A 83 -0.21 -1.26 -2.31
CA LEU A 83 0.09 -2.27 -3.32
C LEU A 83 -0.54 -3.62 -3.07
N THR A 84 -0.55 -4.08 -1.83
CA THR A 84 -1.12 -5.38 -1.50
C THR A 84 -1.22 -5.49 0.02
N ALA A 85 -2.06 -6.38 0.48
CA ALA A 85 -2.27 -6.55 1.91
C ALA A 85 -2.47 -8.02 2.23
N GLY A 86 -2.25 -8.36 3.48
CA GLY A 86 -2.54 -9.69 3.96
C GLY A 86 -2.63 -9.74 5.47
N ASP A 87 -3.32 -10.78 5.94
CA ASP A 87 -3.44 -11.09 7.35
C ASP A 87 -2.36 -12.13 7.65
N LYS A 88 -1.40 -11.80 8.50
CA LYS A 88 -0.31 -12.73 8.74
C LYS A 88 -0.58 -13.69 9.89
N SER A 89 -1.74 -13.59 10.55
CA SER A 89 -2.03 -14.50 11.63
C SER A 89 -2.16 -15.92 11.09
N GLY A 90 -1.57 -16.88 11.80
CA GLY A 90 -1.64 -18.27 11.39
C GLY A 90 -0.73 -18.66 10.24
N VAL A 91 0.12 -17.78 9.78
CA VAL A 91 1.02 -18.07 8.67
C VAL A 91 2.47 -17.91 9.14
N LYS A 92 3.37 -18.75 8.67
CA LYS A 92 4.77 -18.59 9.00
C LYS A 92 5.24 -17.25 8.49
N GLN A 93 5.95 -16.52 9.33
CA GLN A 93 6.31 -15.15 9.04
C GLN A 93 7.13 -14.99 7.76
N ASP A 94 8.13 -15.83 7.57
CA ASP A 94 8.98 -15.72 6.40
C ASP A 94 8.19 -16.00 5.11
N ARG A 95 7.29 -16.97 5.15
CA ARG A 95 6.45 -17.27 3.99
C ARG A 95 5.52 -16.10 3.69
N PHE A 96 4.91 -15.55 4.75
CA PHE A 96 3.99 -14.43 4.58
C PHE A 96 4.70 -13.26 3.89
N TYR A 97 5.87 -12.89 4.42
CA TYR A 97 6.56 -11.72 3.88
C TYR A 97 7.14 -11.97 2.50
N ARG A 98 7.56 -13.17 2.20
CA ARG A 98 8.06 -13.48 0.86
C ARG A 98 6.96 -13.25 -0.18
N THR A 99 5.75 -13.70 0.10
CA THR A 99 4.62 -13.51 -0.81
C THR A 99 4.23 -12.04 -0.91
N LEU A 100 4.15 -11.37 0.24
CA LEU A 100 3.76 -9.97 0.28
C LEU A 100 4.74 -9.11 -0.53
N ILE A 101 6.01 -9.30 -0.29
CA ILE A 101 7.06 -8.52 -0.92
C ILE A 101 7.10 -8.78 -2.42
N LYS A 102 6.99 -10.03 -2.83
CA LYS A 102 7.02 -10.35 -4.25
C LYS A 102 5.90 -9.62 -4.99
N ARG A 103 4.70 -9.68 -4.45
CA ARG A 103 3.57 -9.01 -5.09
C ARG A 103 3.72 -7.49 -5.06
N ALA A 104 4.20 -6.96 -3.94
CA ALA A 104 4.39 -5.52 -3.82
C ALA A 104 5.43 -5.03 -4.82
N ASP A 105 6.53 -5.73 -4.95
CA ASP A 105 7.58 -5.34 -5.89
C ASP A 105 7.07 -5.33 -7.32
N GLU A 106 6.35 -6.36 -7.71
CA GLU A 106 5.81 -6.45 -9.06
C GLU A 106 4.85 -5.31 -9.34
N ARG A 107 3.99 -5.02 -8.39
CA ARG A 107 2.99 -3.96 -8.59
C ARG A 107 3.60 -2.57 -8.58
N PHE A 108 4.62 -2.36 -7.75
CA PHE A 108 5.30 -1.08 -7.75
C PHE A 108 6.08 -0.87 -9.04
N ASP A 109 6.70 -1.94 -9.57
CA ASP A 109 7.35 -1.86 -10.87
C ASP A 109 6.35 -1.45 -11.95
N GLU A 110 5.16 -2.02 -11.93
CA GLU A 110 4.12 -1.64 -12.89
C GLU A 110 3.74 -0.18 -12.75
N HIS A 111 3.60 0.26 -11.51
CA HIS A 111 3.23 1.65 -11.26
C HIS A 111 4.30 2.61 -11.79
N LEU A 112 5.56 2.32 -11.50
CA LEU A 112 6.64 3.17 -11.95
C LEU A 112 6.77 3.17 -13.47
N ALA A 113 6.56 2.03 -14.10
CA ALA A 113 6.60 1.96 -15.56
C ALA A 113 5.48 2.79 -16.16
N GLY A 114 4.33 2.81 -15.54
CA GLY A 114 3.23 3.65 -15.99
C GLY A 114 3.56 5.12 -15.93
N LEU A 115 4.25 5.54 -14.88
CA LEU A 115 4.66 6.93 -14.77
C LEU A 115 5.67 7.28 -15.85
N GLY A 116 6.58 6.35 -16.13
CA GLY A 116 7.58 6.60 -17.13
C GLY A 116 7.02 6.76 -18.51
N ARG A 117 5.94 6.07 -18.81
CA ARG A 117 5.30 6.16 -20.08
C ARG A 117 4.42 7.37 -20.20
N GLY A 118 4.23 8.01 -19.18
CA GLY A 118 3.73 9.09 -19.30
C GLY A 118 2.57 9.56 -19.39
N VAL A 119 2.86 10.41 -19.75
CA VAL A 119 2.01 11.15 -20.02
C VAL A 119 0.87 10.51 -20.59
N GLY A 120 1.08 9.57 -21.19
CA GLY A 120 0.14 8.96 -21.81
C GLY A 120 -1.08 8.75 -21.24
N GLY A 121 -1.37 9.10 -20.41
CA GLY A 121 -2.59 8.99 -19.96
C GLY A 121 -3.01 7.81 -19.35
N THR A 122 -2.22 7.00 -19.17
CA THR A 122 -2.59 5.85 -18.56
C THR A 122 -2.97 6.02 -17.16
N PRO A 123 -2.41 6.89 -16.47
CA PRO A 123 -2.70 6.93 -15.06
C PRO A 123 -3.97 7.53 -14.68
N LYS A 124 -4.69 7.96 -15.57
CA LYS A 124 -5.85 8.67 -15.24
C LYS A 124 -6.77 7.98 -14.29
N ASN A 125 -6.71 6.73 -14.16
CA ASN A 125 -7.62 6.07 -13.29
C ASN A 125 -7.19 5.93 -11.91
N ARG A 126 -5.93 6.00 -11.66
CA ARG A 126 -5.41 5.57 -10.41
C ARG A 126 -5.70 6.46 -9.26
N GLN A 127 -5.64 7.72 -9.48
CA GLN A 127 -5.82 8.62 -8.39
C GLN A 127 -7.21 8.76 -7.95
N LYS A 128 -8.11 8.49 -8.81
CA LYS A 128 -9.47 8.69 -8.45
C LYS A 128 -9.92 7.86 -7.33
N LYS A 129 -9.23 6.79 -7.05
CA LYS A 129 -9.70 5.84 -6.08
C LYS A 129 -9.82 6.39 -4.70
N MET A 130 -8.81 7.04 -4.25
CA MET A 130 -8.88 7.58 -2.91
C MET A 130 -9.81 8.75 -2.82
N GLU A 131 -9.89 9.52 -3.87
CA GLU A 131 -10.73 10.69 -3.83
C GLU A 131 -12.19 10.38 -3.68
N ARG A 132 -12.60 9.22 -4.12
CA ARG A 132 -13.98 8.84 -4.00
C ARG A 132 -14.34 8.31 -2.64
N ARG A 133 -13.39 8.07 -1.82
CA ARG A 133 -13.64 7.55 -0.49
C ARG A 133 -13.86 8.71 0.46
#